data_0e3b690f284b18b1c1f10627d8e35986
#
_entry.id   0e3b690f284b18b1c1f10627d8e35986
#
_cell.length_a   1.000
_cell.length_b   1.000
_cell.length_c   1.000
_cell.angle_alpha   90.00
_cell.angle_beta   90.00
_cell.angle_gamma   90.00
#
_symmetry.space_group_name_H-M   'P 1'
#
loop_
_entity.id
_entity.type
_entity.pdbx_description
1 polymer ?
#
loop_
_entity_poly.entity_id
_entity_poly.type
_entity_poly.pdbx_seq_one_letter_code
_entity_poly.pdbx_strand_id
1 'polypeptide(L)'
;MFNDDDCKKALSSCIGTKFAKRWGDLIVNLALDASRIVLRGTQNLNKLNVELKRYAKVEKIPGGLLTDSRVVNGVMINKDITFPTMRRTIRNPRVL
;
A
#
# COMPACT_ATOMS: atom_id res chain seq x y z
N MET A 1 14.94 -14.59 8.54
CA MET A 1 13.61 -14.12 8.11
C MET A 1 12.91 -13.50 9.30
N PHE A 2 12.56 -12.23 9.22
CA PHE A 2 11.90 -11.55 10.33
C PHE A 2 10.46 -12.03 10.48
N ASN A 3 10.09 -12.37 11.71
CA ASN A 3 8.70 -12.64 12.04
C ASN A 3 7.84 -11.39 11.84
N ASP A 4 6.61 -11.56 11.42
CA ASP A 4 5.66 -10.44 11.23
C ASP A 4 5.50 -9.60 12.49
N ASP A 5 5.46 -10.25 13.64
CA ASP A 5 5.32 -9.59 14.92
C ASP A 5 6.53 -8.72 15.29
N ASP A 6 7.74 -9.18 14.97
CA ASP A 6 8.97 -8.43 15.20
C ASP A 6 9.04 -7.20 14.27
N CYS A 7 8.63 -7.34 13.02
CA CYS A 7 8.52 -6.22 12.08
C CYS A 7 7.50 -5.19 12.56
N LYS A 8 6.35 -5.62 13.05
CA LYS A 8 5.31 -4.73 13.59
C LYS A 8 5.80 -3.97 14.81
N LYS A 9 6.49 -4.64 15.73
CA LYS A 9 7.08 -4.00 16.92
C LYS A 9 8.13 -2.96 16.55
N ALA A 10 9.03 -3.29 15.60
CA ALA A 10 10.04 -2.36 15.13
C ALA A 10 9.42 -1.13 14.46
N LEU A 11 8.43 -1.31 13.61
CA LEU A 11 7.71 -0.21 12.96
C LEU A 11 6.94 0.65 13.95
N SER A 12 6.30 0.05 14.94
CA SER A 12 5.60 0.78 16.00
C SER A 12 6.54 1.66 16.82
N SER A 13 7.77 1.20 17.03
CA SER A 13 8.81 1.98 17.69
C SER A 13 9.27 3.17 16.84
N CYS A 14 9.37 2.99 15.53
CA CYS A 14 9.75 4.05 14.59
C CYS A 14 8.68 5.14 14.45
N ILE A 15 7.40 4.77 14.57
CA ILE A 15 6.24 5.66 14.41
C ILE A 15 5.79 6.19 15.79
N GLY A 16 6.71 6.63 16.63
CA GLY A 16 6.44 7.04 18.02
C GLY A 16 5.82 8.42 18.21
N THR A 17 5.01 8.93 17.30
CA THR A 17 4.35 10.23 17.42
C THR A 17 2.93 10.12 17.99
N LYS A 18 2.33 11.25 18.39
CA LYS A 18 0.94 11.31 18.87
C LYS A 18 -0.08 10.72 17.88
N PHE A 19 0.16 10.85 16.60
CA PHE A 19 -0.62 10.24 15.53
C PHE A 19 -0.60 8.71 15.59
N ALA A 20 0.54 8.15 15.92
CA ALA A 20 0.72 6.70 15.98
C ALA A 20 -0.04 6.04 17.11
N LYS A 21 -0.31 6.73 18.23
CA LYS A 21 -1.12 6.18 19.32
C LYS A 21 -2.56 5.91 18.91
N ARG A 22 -3.10 6.74 18.03
CA ARG A 22 -4.51 6.65 17.59
C ARG A 22 -4.70 5.74 16.38
N TRP A 23 -3.72 5.72 15.46
CA TRP A 23 -3.81 5.06 14.17
C TRP A 23 -2.63 4.13 13.88
N GLY A 24 -1.80 3.87 14.89
CA GLY A 24 -0.52 3.17 14.73
C GLY A 24 -0.64 1.79 14.09
N ASP A 25 -1.61 1.00 14.51
CA ASP A 25 -1.80 -0.35 13.97
C ASP A 25 -2.18 -0.32 12.48
N LEU A 26 -3.04 0.60 12.08
CA LEU A 26 -3.42 0.78 10.69
C LEU A 26 -2.21 1.17 9.83
N ILE A 27 -1.44 2.16 10.27
CA ILE A 27 -0.26 2.66 9.56
C ILE A 27 0.80 1.57 9.44
N VAL A 28 1.05 0.84 10.52
CA VAL A 28 2.02 -0.27 10.55
C VAL A 28 1.62 -1.37 9.57
N ASN A 29 0.35 -1.78 9.58
CA ASN A 29 -0.15 -2.80 8.67
C ASN A 29 -0.08 -2.36 7.21
N LEU A 30 -0.45 -1.13 6.91
CA LEU A 30 -0.34 -0.57 5.56
C LEU A 30 1.10 -0.54 5.07
N ALA A 31 2.03 -0.09 5.90
CA ALA A 31 3.45 -0.03 5.56
C ALA A 31 4.03 -1.43 5.30
N LEU A 32 3.68 -2.41 6.11
CA LEU A 32 4.11 -3.80 5.92
C LEU A 32 3.56 -4.40 4.62
N ASP A 33 2.29 -4.21 4.35
CA ASP A 33 1.65 -4.75 3.15
C ASP A 33 2.26 -4.13 1.88
N ALA A 34 2.46 -2.81 1.87
CA ALA A 34 3.11 -2.12 0.77
C ALA A 34 4.53 -2.62 0.53
N SER A 35 5.31 -2.78 1.59
CA SER A 35 6.68 -3.29 1.51
C SER A 35 6.74 -4.72 0.99
N ARG A 36 5.83 -5.58 1.42
CA ARG A 36 5.75 -6.97 0.95
C ARG A 36 5.41 -7.06 -0.53
N ILE A 37 4.48 -6.25 -1.01
CA ILE A 37 4.10 -6.22 -2.42
C ILE A 37 5.29 -5.79 -3.28
N VAL A 38 6.02 -4.78 -2.85
CA VAL A 38 7.24 -4.31 -3.54
C VAL A 38 8.33 -5.39 -3.55
N LEU A 39 8.53 -6.07 -2.42
CA LEU A 39 9.53 -7.15 -2.31
C LEU A 39 9.22 -8.35 -3.21
N ARG A 40 7.96 -8.70 -3.40
CA ARG A 40 7.57 -9.80 -4.30
C ARG A 40 7.96 -9.54 -5.76
N GLY A 41 8.04 -8.28 -6.17
CA GLY A 41 8.49 -7.89 -7.51
C GLY A 41 10.00 -8.00 -7.72
N THR A 42 10.78 -8.21 -6.67
CA THR A 42 12.24 -8.23 -6.72
C THR A 42 12.74 -9.67 -6.84
N GLN A 43 13.23 -10.04 -8.02
CA GLN A 43 13.72 -11.40 -8.28
C GLN A 43 15.10 -11.70 -7.67
N ASN A 44 15.86 -10.69 -7.30
CA ASN A 44 17.21 -10.83 -6.75
C ASN A 44 17.24 -10.50 -5.26
N LEU A 45 17.17 -11.53 -4.42
CA LEU A 45 17.28 -11.41 -2.97
C LEU A 45 18.63 -10.83 -2.48
N ASN A 46 19.66 -10.85 -3.33
CA ASN A 46 21.00 -10.37 -2.98
C ASN A 46 21.21 -8.88 -3.20
N LYS A 47 20.28 -8.19 -3.84
CA LYS A 47 20.31 -6.74 -4.03
C LYS A 47 18.98 -6.14 -3.58
N LEU A 48 18.77 -6.11 -2.28
CA LEU A 48 17.59 -5.51 -1.65
C LEU A 48 17.71 -3.96 -1.62
N ASN A 49 17.81 -3.34 -2.78
CA ASN A 49 17.53 -1.92 -2.89
C ASN A 49 16.04 -1.73 -3.19
N VAL A 50 15.25 -1.69 -2.13
CA VAL A 50 13.81 -1.44 -2.24
C VAL A 50 13.60 0.07 -2.36
N GLU A 51 13.49 0.56 -3.58
CA GLU A 51 13.10 1.94 -3.84
C GLU A 51 11.58 2.10 -3.68
N LEU A 52 11.14 2.24 -2.43
CA LEU A 52 9.71 2.35 -2.11
C LEU A 52 9.04 3.52 -2.81
N LYS A 53 9.71 4.66 -2.91
CA LYS A 53 9.16 5.84 -3.58
C LYS A 53 8.90 5.64 -5.06
N ARG A 54 9.65 4.77 -5.71
CA ARG A 54 9.52 4.49 -7.13
C ARG A 54 8.41 3.47 -7.42
N TYR A 55 8.28 2.46 -6.58
CA TYR A 55 7.38 1.33 -6.80
C TYR A 55 6.08 1.39 -6.00
N ALA A 56 6.09 2.08 -4.87
CA ALA A 56 4.89 2.29 -4.05
C ALA A 56 4.42 3.74 -4.20
N LYS A 57 3.41 3.96 -5.01
CA LYS A 57 2.81 5.27 -5.20
C LYS A 57 1.77 5.54 -4.13
N VAL A 58 1.91 6.66 -3.42
CA VAL A 58 0.95 7.10 -2.42
C VAL A 58 0.02 8.15 -3.03
N GLU A 59 -1.26 7.85 -3.06
CA GLU A 59 -2.30 8.78 -3.49
C GLU A 59 -3.10 9.29 -2.31
N LYS A 60 -3.25 10.59 -2.21
CA LYS A 60 -4.06 11.25 -1.20
C LYS A 60 -5.44 11.51 -1.75
N ILE A 61 -6.46 10.90 -1.16
CA ILE A 61 -7.85 11.07 -1.57
C ILE A 61 -8.58 11.82 -0.45
N PRO A 62 -8.95 13.08 -0.65
CA PRO A 62 -9.71 13.82 0.35
C PRO A 62 -11.17 13.35 0.42
N GLY A 63 -11.81 13.54 1.54
CA GLY A 63 -13.24 13.28 1.74
C GLY A 63 -13.60 11.93 2.34
N GLY A 64 -12.63 11.05 2.57
CA GLY A 64 -12.82 9.78 3.27
C GLY A 64 -12.31 9.81 4.71
N LEU A 65 -12.52 8.69 5.42
CA LEU A 65 -11.92 8.47 6.72
C LEU A 65 -10.51 7.88 6.58
N LEU A 66 -9.64 8.14 7.55
CA LEU A 66 -8.31 7.56 7.57
C LEU A 66 -8.34 6.02 7.58
N THR A 67 -9.35 5.44 8.25
CA THR A 67 -9.58 4.00 8.31
C THR A 67 -9.90 3.37 6.96
N ASP A 68 -10.32 4.14 5.97
CA ASP A 68 -10.58 3.67 4.61
C ASP A 68 -9.31 3.51 3.78
N SER A 69 -8.18 3.97 4.29
CA SER A 69 -6.88 3.81 3.64
C SER A 69 -6.52 2.34 3.50
N ARG A 70 -6.09 1.96 2.31
CA ARG A 70 -5.73 0.57 1.99
C ARG A 70 -4.59 0.51 0.99
N VAL A 71 -3.90 -0.62 0.99
CA VAL A 71 -2.90 -0.93 -0.02
C VAL A 71 -3.56 -1.73 -1.15
N VAL A 72 -3.40 -1.26 -2.37
CA VAL A 72 -3.93 -1.93 -3.57
C VAL A 72 -2.77 -2.66 -4.26
N ASN A 73 -2.94 -3.96 -4.46
CA ASN A 73 -2.00 -4.74 -5.26
C ASN A 73 -2.32 -4.57 -6.74
N GLY A 74 -1.93 -3.45 -7.29
CA GLY A 74 -2.23 -3.08 -8.67
C GLY A 74 -1.91 -1.62 -8.93
N VAL A 75 -2.56 -1.05 -9.90
CA VAL A 75 -2.39 0.34 -10.30
C VAL A 75 -3.66 1.14 -10.00
N MET A 76 -3.50 2.30 -9.39
CA MET A 76 -4.58 3.25 -9.18
C MET A 76 -4.50 4.37 -10.21
N ILE A 77 -5.56 4.54 -10.97
CA ILE A 77 -5.70 5.61 -11.96
C ILE A 77 -6.65 6.66 -11.38
N ASN A 78 -6.13 7.86 -11.16
CA ASN A 78 -6.93 8.97 -10.63
C ASN A 78 -7.75 9.65 -11.75
N LYS A 79 -8.60 8.87 -12.38
CA LYS A 79 -9.50 9.30 -13.45
C LYS A 79 -10.82 8.54 -13.34
N ASP A 80 -11.89 9.17 -13.75
CA ASP A 80 -13.19 8.52 -13.82
C ASP A 80 -13.42 7.97 -15.25
N ILE A 81 -14.47 7.16 -15.38
CA ILE A 81 -14.91 6.67 -16.68
C ILE A 81 -15.33 7.84 -17.59
N THR A 82 -15.02 7.73 -18.88
CA THR A 82 -15.31 8.80 -19.85
C THR A 82 -16.80 8.93 -20.13
N PHE A 83 -17.50 7.81 -20.21
CA PHE A 83 -18.94 7.77 -20.49
C PHE A 83 -19.72 7.05 -19.38
N PRO A 84 -20.90 7.53 -18.99
CA PRO A 84 -21.72 6.89 -17.95
C PRO A 84 -22.13 5.46 -18.28
N THR A 85 -22.17 5.09 -19.56
CA THR A 85 -22.52 3.75 -20.04
C THR A 85 -21.40 2.72 -19.87
N MET A 86 -20.18 3.15 -19.58
CA MET A 86 -19.05 2.26 -19.35
C MET A 86 -19.22 1.48 -18.05
N ARG A 87 -18.78 0.24 -18.05
CA ARG A 87 -18.79 -0.59 -16.84
C ARG A 87 -17.75 -0.10 -15.84
N ARG A 88 -18.14 0.08 -14.59
CA ARG A 88 -17.22 0.47 -13.50
C ARG A 88 -16.43 -0.72 -12.96
N THR A 89 -16.96 -1.92 -13.07
CA THR A 89 -16.32 -3.13 -12.57
C THR A 89 -16.34 -4.20 -13.64
N ILE A 90 -15.17 -4.74 -13.95
CA ILE A 90 -14.99 -5.84 -14.91
C ILE A 90 -14.24 -6.96 -14.19
N ARG A 91 -14.86 -8.14 -14.13
CA ARG A 91 -14.23 -9.32 -13.56
C ARG A 91 -13.45 -10.07 -14.63
N ASN A 92 -12.26 -10.56 -14.26
CA ASN A 92 -11.34 -11.27 -15.15
C ASN A 92 -11.09 -10.53 -16.47
N PRO A 93 -10.60 -9.27 -16.43
CA PRO A 93 -10.41 -8.49 -17.63
C PRO A 93 -9.26 -9.01 -18.48
N ARG A 94 -9.41 -8.91 -19.77
CA ARG A 94 -8.30 -9.02 -20.71
C ARG A 94 -7.88 -7.61 -21.10
N VAL A 95 -6.61 -7.30 -20.90
CA VAL A 95 -6.05 -5.97 -21.18
C VAL A 95 -5.18 -6.06 -22.43
N LEU A 96 -5.40 -5.15 -23.36
CA LEU A 96 -4.61 -5.02 -24.58
C LEU A 96 -3.44 -4.06 -24.38
#